data_0d823b7949c502d7a87483a69c772efe
#
_entry.id   0d823b7949c502d7a87483a69c772efe
#
_cell.length_a   1.000
_cell.length_b   1.000
_cell.length_c   1.000
_cell.angle_alpha   90.00
_cell.angle_beta   90.00
_cell.angle_gamma   90.00
#
_symmetry.space_group_name_H-M   'P 1'
#
loop_
_entity.id
_entity.type
_entity.pdbx_description
1 polymer ?
#
loop_
_entity_poly.entity_id
_entity_poly.type
_entity_poly.pdbx_seq_one_letter_code
_entity_poly.pdbx_strand_id
1 'polypeptide(L)'
;MRNKAESILARREDATLPSISIVVIGRNEGQRLALCLESIQKVRGVAVDEVIYVDSASSDGSPEVASRYGATVIAVCPERPTAAIGRNAGWRHAASDLILFLDGDTVLHPDFAMTACHALQSNSSVAAVWGHRREIHPEASVYNRVLDLDWVYPPGLTQFCGGDVLMRRQVLLETGGFDERLIAGEEPELCHRIRARECGILHIDFPMTGHDLQITRWSQYWKRAIRAGHAYAEVSERFRNSEDPFWTSDRRRNLMRGSCWLISLATAIVAIALFGLVPIALWFCLLLLLSLRSAWKARWKQSTPGTLLLYGIHSHLQQIPIFMGQLRYELGKKRRKTQKLIEYKERRAD
;
A
#
# COMPACT_ATOMS: atom_id res chain seq x y z
N MET A 1 11.83 -44.58 -25.39
CA MET A 1 11.89 -43.60 -24.25
C MET A 1 12.59 -42.30 -24.62
N ARG A 2 13.60 -42.26 -25.49
CA ARG A 2 14.29 -41.04 -25.95
C ARG A 2 13.36 -40.01 -26.63
N ASN A 3 12.47 -40.48 -27.55
CA ASN A 3 11.55 -39.59 -28.30
C ASN A 3 10.51 -38.85 -27.44
N LYS A 4 10.20 -39.32 -26.22
CA LYS A 4 9.23 -38.68 -25.34
C LYS A 4 9.87 -37.55 -24.52
N ALA A 5 11.16 -37.68 -24.21
CA ALA A 5 11.93 -36.65 -23.53
C ALA A 5 12.26 -35.45 -24.46
N GLU A 6 12.60 -35.76 -25.73
CA GLU A 6 12.84 -34.73 -26.76
C GLU A 6 11.56 -33.96 -27.11
N SER A 7 10.38 -34.64 -27.17
CA SER A 7 9.10 -33.95 -27.37
C SER A 7 8.63 -33.10 -26.19
N ILE A 8 9.06 -33.41 -24.97
CA ILE A 8 8.78 -32.60 -23.76
C ILE A 8 9.74 -31.42 -23.70
N LEU A 9 10.99 -31.56 -24.12
CA LEU A 9 11.94 -30.47 -24.25
C LEU A 9 11.58 -29.50 -25.38
N ALA A 10 11.22 -30.02 -26.57
CA ALA A 10 10.76 -29.21 -27.71
C ALA A 10 9.45 -28.42 -27.41
N ARG A 11 8.56 -28.95 -26.57
CA ARG A 11 7.38 -28.19 -26.10
C ARG A 11 7.67 -27.08 -25.10
N ARG A 12 8.89 -27.01 -24.53
CA ARG A 12 9.34 -25.94 -23.67
C ARG A 12 9.99 -24.76 -24.42
N GLU A 13 10.45 -24.98 -25.64
CA GLU A 13 11.12 -23.95 -26.46
C GLU A 13 10.14 -23.04 -27.21
N ASP A 14 8.85 -23.39 -27.32
CA ASP A 14 7.80 -22.59 -27.99
C ASP A 14 6.85 -21.85 -27.03
N ALA A 15 7.11 -21.88 -25.73
CA ALA A 15 6.35 -21.07 -24.79
C ALA A 15 6.83 -19.63 -24.90
N THR A 16 6.10 -18.80 -25.66
CA THR A 16 6.30 -17.34 -25.67
C THR A 16 6.33 -16.85 -24.23
N LEU A 17 7.36 -16.07 -23.88
CA LEU A 17 7.45 -15.46 -22.55
C LEU A 17 6.15 -14.72 -22.27
N PRO A 18 5.62 -14.81 -21.02
CA PRO A 18 4.48 -13.98 -20.65
C PRO A 18 4.85 -12.53 -20.81
N SER A 19 3.95 -11.73 -21.36
CA SER A 19 4.16 -10.31 -21.57
C SER A 19 3.34 -9.47 -20.60
N ILE A 20 3.89 -8.33 -20.20
CA ILE A 20 3.28 -7.40 -19.25
C ILE A 20 3.45 -5.95 -19.69
N SER A 21 2.45 -5.12 -19.40
CA SER A 21 2.62 -3.67 -19.33
C SER A 21 2.95 -3.26 -17.89
N ILE A 22 3.90 -2.35 -17.70
CA ILE A 22 4.24 -1.79 -16.39
C ILE A 22 3.74 -0.36 -16.30
N VAL A 23 2.90 -0.10 -15.29
CA VAL A 23 2.34 1.22 -15.00
C VAL A 23 3.00 1.77 -13.74
N VAL A 24 3.79 2.81 -13.88
CA VAL A 24 4.42 3.55 -12.77
C VAL A 24 3.65 4.83 -12.55
N ILE A 25 3.26 5.13 -11.31
CA ILE A 25 2.63 6.39 -10.95
C ILE A 25 3.53 7.20 -10.04
N GLY A 26 3.57 8.52 -10.21
CA GLY A 26 4.41 9.36 -9.36
C GLY A 26 4.04 10.82 -9.39
N ARG A 27 4.59 11.54 -8.39
CA ARG A 27 4.55 12.99 -8.31
C ARG A 27 5.74 13.50 -7.51
N ASN A 28 6.64 14.22 -8.17
CA ASN A 28 7.85 14.76 -7.54
C ASN A 28 8.69 13.65 -6.86
N GLU A 29 8.95 12.57 -7.60
CA GLU A 29 9.71 11.42 -7.07
C GLU A 29 11.24 11.59 -7.27
N GLY A 30 11.65 12.48 -8.16
CA GLY A 30 13.07 12.80 -8.37
C GLY A 30 13.93 11.57 -8.63
N GLN A 31 15.01 11.42 -7.85
CA GLN A 31 15.94 10.29 -8.01
C GLN A 31 15.28 8.92 -7.73
N ARG A 32 14.24 8.84 -6.90
CA ARG A 32 13.54 7.59 -6.63
C ARG A 32 12.90 7.02 -7.90
N LEU A 33 12.32 7.88 -8.74
CA LEU A 33 11.78 7.48 -10.03
C LEU A 33 12.86 6.88 -10.93
N ALA A 34 14.07 7.46 -10.95
CA ALA A 34 15.18 6.92 -11.72
C ALA A 34 15.55 5.49 -11.24
N LEU A 35 15.62 5.27 -9.92
CA LEU A 35 15.89 3.95 -9.34
C LEU A 35 14.76 2.94 -9.65
N CYS A 36 13.51 3.39 -9.61
CA CYS A 36 12.36 2.57 -10.01
C CYS A 36 12.49 2.12 -11.46
N LEU A 37 12.69 3.04 -12.39
CA LEU A 37 12.81 2.77 -13.83
C LEU A 37 14.04 1.92 -14.14
N GLU A 38 15.17 2.16 -13.48
CA GLU A 38 16.36 1.32 -13.59
C GLU A 38 16.10 -0.13 -13.14
N SER A 39 15.29 -0.33 -12.09
CA SER A 39 14.90 -1.66 -11.62
C SER A 39 14.03 -2.40 -12.63
N ILE A 40 13.17 -1.68 -13.34
CA ILE A 40 12.32 -2.24 -14.41
C ILE A 40 13.17 -2.77 -15.56
N GLN A 41 14.26 -2.07 -15.93
CA GLN A 41 15.18 -2.55 -16.97
C GLN A 41 15.91 -3.85 -16.61
N LYS A 42 15.92 -4.22 -15.31
CA LYS A 42 16.54 -5.45 -14.79
C LYS A 42 15.55 -6.62 -14.68
N VAL A 43 14.30 -6.45 -15.09
CA VAL A 43 13.26 -7.50 -15.07
C VAL A 43 13.68 -8.68 -15.96
N ARG A 44 13.44 -9.89 -15.47
CA ARG A 44 13.85 -11.14 -16.14
C ARG A 44 12.67 -12.09 -16.27
N GLY A 45 12.73 -12.96 -17.30
CA GLY A 45 11.81 -14.06 -17.48
C GLY A 45 10.39 -13.71 -17.95
N VAL A 46 10.16 -12.42 -18.27
CA VAL A 46 8.94 -11.92 -18.91
C VAL A 46 9.31 -10.91 -20.00
N ALA A 47 8.47 -10.75 -21.01
CA ALA A 47 8.57 -9.65 -21.95
C ALA A 47 7.88 -8.41 -21.35
N VAL A 48 8.58 -7.30 -21.29
CA VAL A 48 7.99 -5.99 -20.92
C VAL A 48 7.62 -5.30 -22.22
N ASP A 49 6.33 -5.31 -22.59
CA ASP A 49 5.84 -4.76 -23.85
C ASP A 49 5.94 -3.24 -23.83
N GLU A 50 5.67 -2.63 -22.68
CA GLU A 50 5.71 -1.19 -22.50
C GLU A 50 5.89 -0.80 -21.03
N VAL A 51 6.46 0.37 -20.80
CA VAL A 51 6.53 1.04 -19.50
C VAL A 51 5.79 2.37 -19.65
N ILE A 52 4.77 2.58 -18.83
CA ILE A 52 3.94 3.78 -18.83
C ILE A 52 4.19 4.51 -17.50
N TYR A 53 4.72 5.73 -17.56
CA TYR A 53 4.81 6.61 -16.40
C TYR A 53 3.66 7.60 -16.40
N VAL A 54 2.84 7.59 -15.35
CA VAL A 54 1.76 8.56 -15.20
C VAL A 54 2.19 9.62 -14.19
N ASP A 55 2.41 10.82 -14.70
CA ASP A 55 2.83 11.98 -13.93
C ASP A 55 1.63 12.75 -13.39
N SER A 56 1.60 12.97 -12.09
CA SER A 56 0.52 13.71 -11.40
C SER A 56 0.91 15.18 -11.16
N ALA A 57 1.25 15.90 -12.21
CA ALA A 57 1.67 17.31 -12.19
C ALA A 57 2.94 17.52 -11.33
N SER A 58 4.03 16.85 -11.67
CA SER A 58 5.35 17.06 -11.07
C SER A 58 5.95 18.40 -11.49
N SER A 59 6.82 18.94 -10.64
CA SER A 59 7.59 20.17 -10.88
C SER A 59 9.11 19.95 -10.79
N ASP A 60 9.57 18.70 -10.68
CA ASP A 60 10.96 18.32 -10.40
C ASP A 60 11.67 17.60 -11.55
N GLY A 61 11.13 17.68 -12.78
CA GLY A 61 11.71 17.00 -13.93
C GLY A 61 11.45 15.49 -13.99
N SER A 62 10.54 14.94 -13.18
CA SER A 62 10.16 13.52 -13.23
C SER A 62 9.70 13.05 -14.61
N PRO A 63 8.89 13.81 -15.40
CA PRO A 63 8.51 13.43 -16.77
C PRO A 63 9.72 13.24 -17.71
N GLU A 64 10.70 14.15 -17.65
CA GLU A 64 11.91 14.09 -18.45
C GLU A 64 12.80 12.90 -18.06
N VAL A 65 12.85 12.58 -16.76
CA VAL A 65 13.53 11.37 -16.28
C VAL A 65 12.86 10.13 -16.88
N ALA A 66 11.54 10.01 -16.79
CA ALA A 66 10.81 8.85 -17.32
C ALA A 66 11.02 8.68 -18.84
N SER A 67 10.98 9.77 -19.60
CA SER A 67 11.23 9.74 -21.05
C SER A 67 12.63 9.24 -21.39
N ARG A 68 13.66 9.62 -20.62
CA ARG A 68 15.05 9.15 -20.82
C ARG A 68 15.21 7.64 -20.59
N TYR A 69 14.38 7.04 -19.74
CA TYR A 69 14.34 5.59 -19.54
C TYR A 69 13.44 4.86 -20.56
N GLY A 70 12.89 5.57 -21.56
CA GLY A 70 12.05 4.99 -22.61
C GLY A 70 10.60 4.75 -22.20
N ALA A 71 10.15 5.31 -21.08
CA ALA A 71 8.76 5.20 -20.68
C ALA A 71 7.84 6.12 -21.49
N THR A 72 6.65 5.65 -21.82
CA THR A 72 5.55 6.48 -22.33
C THR A 72 5.03 7.35 -21.19
N VAL A 73 5.13 8.67 -21.31
CA VAL A 73 4.70 9.60 -20.26
C VAL A 73 3.27 10.07 -20.51
N ILE A 74 2.42 9.90 -19.50
CA ILE A 74 1.04 10.43 -19.49
C ILE A 74 0.94 11.46 -18.37
N ALA A 75 0.71 12.72 -18.71
CA ALA A 75 0.50 13.78 -17.74
C ALA A 75 -0.98 13.87 -17.34
N VAL A 76 -1.26 13.87 -16.04
CA VAL A 76 -2.59 14.10 -15.47
C VAL A 76 -2.54 15.31 -14.52
N CYS A 77 -3.45 16.26 -14.70
CA CYS A 77 -3.52 17.49 -13.91
C CYS A 77 -4.91 17.66 -13.25
N PRO A 78 -5.36 16.71 -12.44
CA PRO A 78 -6.65 16.84 -11.77
C PRO A 78 -6.58 17.82 -10.61
N GLU A 79 -7.71 18.42 -10.22
CA GLU A 79 -7.79 19.24 -9.00
C GLU A 79 -7.31 18.50 -7.74
N ARG A 80 -7.50 17.17 -7.72
CA ARG A 80 -7.05 16.26 -6.65
C ARG A 80 -6.26 15.10 -7.26
N PRO A 81 -4.93 15.16 -7.26
CA PRO A 81 -4.10 14.09 -7.80
C PRO A 81 -4.09 12.87 -6.85
N THR A 82 -5.03 11.96 -7.06
CA THR A 82 -5.10 10.67 -6.33
C THR A 82 -4.31 9.60 -7.07
N ALA A 83 -3.80 8.61 -6.35
CA ALA A 83 -3.14 7.45 -6.96
C ALA A 83 -4.09 6.67 -7.91
N ALA A 84 -5.38 6.63 -7.58
CA ALA A 84 -6.41 6.03 -8.41
C ALA A 84 -6.49 6.63 -9.82
N ILE A 85 -6.42 7.97 -9.93
CA ILE A 85 -6.40 8.67 -11.24
C ILE A 85 -5.17 8.26 -12.04
N GLY A 86 -3.99 8.25 -11.40
CA GLY A 86 -2.75 7.86 -12.06
C GLY A 86 -2.80 6.40 -12.55
N ARG A 87 -3.18 5.47 -11.69
CA ARG A 87 -3.29 4.05 -12.08
C ARG A 87 -4.33 3.83 -13.16
N ASN A 88 -5.47 4.53 -13.12
CA ASN A 88 -6.50 4.42 -14.14
C ASN A 88 -6.04 4.97 -15.50
N ALA A 89 -5.37 6.09 -15.53
CA ALA A 89 -4.80 6.62 -16.77
C ALA A 89 -3.81 5.62 -17.40
N GLY A 90 -2.94 5.02 -16.57
CA GLY A 90 -1.95 4.06 -17.03
C GLY A 90 -2.58 2.77 -17.57
N TRP A 91 -3.41 2.07 -16.80
CA TRP A 91 -3.93 0.77 -17.24
C TRP A 91 -4.92 0.87 -18.42
N ARG A 92 -5.61 1.99 -18.59
CA ARG A 92 -6.46 2.23 -19.78
C ARG A 92 -5.64 2.39 -21.06
N HIS A 93 -4.40 2.86 -20.93
CA HIS A 93 -3.46 2.99 -22.04
C HIS A 93 -2.74 1.65 -22.34
N ALA A 94 -2.56 0.84 -21.32
CA ALA A 94 -1.81 -0.42 -21.41
C ALA A 94 -2.45 -1.43 -22.38
N ALA A 95 -1.62 -2.11 -23.18
CA ALA A 95 -2.05 -3.05 -24.20
C ALA A 95 -2.04 -4.52 -23.72
N SER A 96 -1.11 -4.89 -22.80
CA SER A 96 -0.97 -6.28 -22.35
C SER A 96 -2.13 -6.76 -21.49
N ASP A 97 -2.35 -8.07 -21.45
CA ASP A 97 -3.35 -8.73 -20.61
C ASP A 97 -3.00 -8.71 -19.11
N LEU A 98 -1.73 -8.53 -18.80
CA LEU A 98 -1.22 -8.44 -17.43
C LEU A 98 -0.59 -7.08 -17.21
N ILE A 99 -0.98 -6.42 -16.11
CA ILE A 99 -0.52 -5.08 -15.76
C ILE A 99 0.15 -5.12 -14.40
N LEU A 100 1.43 -4.74 -14.36
CA LEU A 100 2.17 -4.53 -13.13
C LEU A 100 2.12 -3.06 -12.75
N PHE A 101 1.45 -2.75 -11.64
CA PHE A 101 1.46 -1.41 -11.04
C PHE A 101 2.64 -1.26 -10.10
N LEU A 102 3.28 -0.09 -10.14
CA LEU A 102 4.36 0.32 -9.24
C LEU A 102 4.17 1.78 -8.81
N ASP A 103 4.48 2.07 -7.56
CA ASP A 103 4.67 3.43 -7.10
C ASP A 103 6.07 3.92 -7.53
N GLY A 104 6.23 5.19 -7.92
CA GLY A 104 7.49 5.74 -8.45
C GLY A 104 8.64 5.84 -7.44
N ASP A 105 8.38 5.48 -6.18
CA ASP A 105 9.35 5.41 -5.08
C ASP A 105 9.66 3.96 -4.65
N THR A 106 9.44 3.00 -5.55
CA THR A 106 9.73 1.57 -5.31
C THR A 106 10.80 1.04 -6.26
N VAL A 107 11.56 0.06 -5.79
CA VAL A 107 12.58 -0.68 -6.55
C VAL A 107 12.10 -2.11 -6.72
N LEU A 108 11.83 -2.52 -7.94
CA LEU A 108 11.27 -3.84 -8.27
C LEU A 108 12.35 -4.93 -8.18
N HIS A 109 12.00 -6.08 -7.58
CA HIS A 109 12.84 -7.26 -7.62
C HIS A 109 12.83 -7.86 -9.04
N PRO A 110 14.00 -8.17 -9.65
CA PRO A 110 14.08 -8.52 -11.07
C PRO A 110 13.31 -9.79 -11.46
N ASP A 111 13.12 -10.73 -10.57
CA ASP A 111 12.43 -12.00 -10.83
C ASP A 111 10.98 -12.03 -10.35
N PHE A 112 10.47 -10.93 -9.78
CA PHE A 112 9.11 -10.89 -9.25
C PHE A 112 8.06 -11.06 -10.35
N ALA A 113 8.20 -10.33 -11.45
CA ALA A 113 7.20 -10.36 -12.53
C ALA A 113 7.01 -11.78 -13.10
N MET A 114 8.11 -12.51 -13.32
CA MET A 114 8.06 -13.90 -13.77
C MET A 114 7.33 -14.80 -12.76
N THR A 115 7.70 -14.70 -11.48
CA THR A 115 7.09 -15.50 -10.40
C THR A 115 5.59 -15.21 -10.26
N ALA A 116 5.20 -13.94 -10.35
CA ALA A 116 3.81 -13.51 -10.28
C ALA A 116 2.99 -13.96 -11.51
N CYS A 117 3.57 -13.90 -12.73
CA CYS A 117 2.94 -14.43 -13.94
C CYS A 117 2.67 -15.94 -13.83
N HIS A 118 3.64 -16.72 -13.35
CA HIS A 118 3.45 -18.15 -13.12
C HIS A 118 2.35 -18.43 -12.10
N ALA A 119 2.25 -17.65 -11.03
CA ALA A 119 1.19 -17.77 -10.03
C ALA A 119 -0.20 -17.51 -10.64
N LEU A 120 -0.34 -16.49 -11.50
CA LEU A 120 -1.57 -16.22 -12.25
C LEU A 120 -1.91 -17.32 -13.25
N GLN A 121 -0.93 -17.82 -14.00
CA GLN A 121 -1.15 -18.89 -14.97
C GLN A 121 -1.58 -20.19 -14.30
N SER A 122 -1.01 -20.51 -13.14
CA SER A 122 -1.32 -21.71 -12.37
C SER A 122 -2.67 -21.68 -11.69
N ASN A 123 -3.30 -20.49 -11.57
CA ASN A 123 -4.57 -20.34 -10.88
C ASN A 123 -5.47 -19.29 -11.57
N SER A 124 -6.42 -19.79 -12.36
CA SER A 124 -7.35 -18.95 -13.13
C SER A 124 -8.32 -18.14 -12.25
N SER A 125 -8.58 -18.58 -11.01
CA SER A 125 -9.44 -17.85 -10.07
C SER A 125 -8.72 -16.69 -9.38
N VAL A 126 -7.38 -16.55 -9.53
CA VAL A 126 -6.62 -15.42 -9.01
C VAL A 126 -6.57 -14.29 -10.04
N ALA A 127 -6.96 -13.09 -9.62
CA ALA A 127 -6.97 -11.90 -10.47
C ALA A 127 -5.79 -10.96 -10.20
N ALA A 128 -5.22 -11.00 -9.00
CA ALA A 128 -4.12 -10.13 -8.59
C ALA A 128 -3.09 -10.90 -7.76
N VAL A 129 -1.81 -10.63 -8.01
CA VAL A 129 -0.67 -11.22 -7.29
C VAL A 129 0.26 -10.12 -6.81
N TRP A 130 0.65 -10.18 -5.54
CA TRP A 130 1.62 -9.30 -4.93
C TRP A 130 2.59 -10.10 -4.05
N GLY A 131 3.72 -9.51 -3.69
CA GLY A 131 4.76 -10.17 -2.92
C GLY A 131 5.21 -9.32 -1.73
N HIS A 132 6.36 -9.69 -1.14
CA HIS A 132 6.91 -8.96 -0.01
C HIS A 132 7.38 -7.56 -0.43
N ARG A 133 6.86 -6.56 0.26
CA ARG A 133 7.30 -5.16 0.19
C ARG A 133 8.09 -4.85 1.45
N ARG A 134 9.24 -4.22 1.33
CA ARG A 134 10.11 -3.85 2.46
C ARG A 134 10.62 -2.43 2.30
N GLU A 135 10.86 -1.76 3.40
CA GLU A 135 11.56 -0.48 3.42
C GLU A 135 13.04 -0.67 3.08
N ILE A 136 13.57 0.13 2.12
CA ILE A 136 14.99 0.03 1.73
C ILE A 136 15.93 0.79 2.68
N HIS A 137 15.39 1.76 3.43
CA HIS A 137 16.14 2.55 4.41
C HIS A 137 15.49 2.52 5.80
N PRO A 138 15.32 1.32 6.42
CA PRO A 138 14.64 1.19 7.71
C PRO A 138 15.38 1.92 8.82
N GLU A 139 16.70 2.10 8.68
CA GLU A 139 17.54 2.78 9.66
C GLU A 139 17.47 4.32 9.59
N ALA A 140 16.89 4.89 8.52
CA ALA A 140 16.80 6.33 8.34
C ALA A 140 15.91 7.00 9.42
N SER A 141 14.96 6.26 9.99
CA SER A 141 14.15 6.75 11.10
C SER A 141 13.49 5.62 11.89
N VAL A 142 13.07 5.92 13.12
CA VAL A 142 12.21 5.05 13.91
C VAL A 142 10.85 4.80 13.20
N TYR A 143 10.36 5.75 12.44
CA TYR A 143 9.10 5.64 11.70
C TYR A 143 9.21 4.67 10.53
N ASN A 144 10.26 4.78 9.70
CA ASN A 144 10.53 3.83 8.62
C ASN A 144 10.62 2.42 9.16
N ARG A 145 11.35 2.24 10.28
CA ARG A 145 11.55 0.93 10.91
C ARG A 145 10.26 0.28 11.38
N VAL A 146 9.34 1.01 11.99
CA VAL A 146 8.07 0.43 12.46
C VAL A 146 7.08 0.26 11.32
N LEU A 147 7.06 1.16 10.34
CA LEU A 147 6.17 1.08 9.19
C LEU A 147 6.57 -0.04 8.22
N ASP A 148 7.85 -0.40 8.14
CA ASP A 148 8.30 -1.59 7.42
C ASP A 148 7.59 -2.85 7.93
N LEU A 149 7.39 -2.98 9.23
CA LEU A 149 6.70 -4.13 9.80
C LEU A 149 5.19 -4.14 9.52
N ASP A 150 4.57 -3.01 9.18
CA ASP A 150 3.16 -2.99 8.74
C ASP A 150 2.96 -3.72 7.41
N TRP A 151 4.00 -3.82 6.58
CA TRP A 151 3.95 -4.48 5.28
C TRP A 151 4.28 -5.97 5.31
N VAL A 152 4.67 -6.51 6.45
CA VAL A 152 4.93 -7.94 6.60
C VAL A 152 3.62 -8.67 6.80
N TYR A 153 3.21 -9.42 5.77
CA TYR A 153 2.01 -10.26 5.75
C TYR A 153 2.38 -11.73 5.53
N PRO A 154 1.58 -12.68 6.02
CA PRO A 154 1.76 -14.08 5.66
C PRO A 154 1.35 -14.31 4.20
N PRO A 155 2.01 -15.23 3.48
CA PRO A 155 1.60 -15.60 2.12
C PRO A 155 0.24 -16.32 2.12
N GLY A 156 -0.44 -16.30 0.96
CA GLY A 156 -1.75 -16.91 0.76
C GLY A 156 -2.79 -15.94 0.22
N LEU A 157 -4.05 -16.34 0.19
CA LEU A 157 -5.15 -15.47 -0.22
C LEU A 157 -5.36 -14.35 0.80
N THR A 158 -5.44 -13.12 0.32
CA THR A 158 -5.60 -11.91 1.12
C THR A 158 -6.85 -11.15 0.76
N GLN A 159 -7.32 -10.27 1.65
CA GLN A 159 -8.48 -9.44 1.37
C GLN A 159 -8.16 -8.28 0.41
N PHE A 160 -6.92 -7.81 0.42
CA PHE A 160 -6.45 -6.70 -0.42
C PHE A 160 -4.94 -6.77 -0.63
N CYS A 161 -4.44 -6.02 -1.58
CA CYS A 161 -3.02 -5.75 -1.84
C CYS A 161 -2.69 -4.28 -1.59
N GLY A 162 -1.42 -3.93 -1.76
CA GLY A 162 -0.95 -2.54 -1.82
C GLY A 162 -0.92 -2.01 -3.26
N GLY A 163 -0.26 -0.85 -3.45
CA GLY A 163 -0.15 -0.18 -4.75
C GLY A 163 0.71 -0.92 -5.77
N ASP A 164 1.74 -1.64 -5.30
CA ASP A 164 2.56 -2.50 -6.16
C ASP A 164 1.87 -3.87 -6.28
N VAL A 165 1.48 -4.25 -7.49
CA VAL A 165 0.71 -5.49 -7.73
C VAL A 165 0.64 -5.83 -9.20
N LEU A 166 0.72 -7.12 -9.54
CA LEU A 166 0.40 -7.62 -10.88
C LEU A 166 -1.07 -8.02 -10.95
N MET A 167 -1.82 -7.46 -11.91
CA MET A 167 -3.25 -7.72 -12.09
C MET A 167 -3.58 -8.17 -13.51
N ARG A 168 -4.61 -9.00 -13.66
CA ARG A 168 -5.22 -9.25 -14.96
C ARG A 168 -5.93 -7.99 -15.45
N ARG A 169 -5.67 -7.55 -16.67
CA ARG A 169 -6.36 -6.40 -17.30
C ARG A 169 -7.86 -6.63 -17.37
N GLN A 170 -8.29 -7.86 -17.60
CA GLN A 170 -9.70 -8.23 -17.67
C GLN A 170 -10.47 -7.84 -16.40
N VAL A 171 -9.91 -8.08 -15.21
CA VAL A 171 -10.60 -7.73 -13.95
C VAL A 171 -10.73 -6.23 -13.76
N LEU A 172 -9.78 -5.43 -14.28
CA LEU A 172 -9.87 -3.96 -14.27
C LEU A 172 -10.98 -3.48 -15.22
N LEU A 173 -11.12 -4.07 -16.39
CA LEU A 173 -12.22 -3.79 -17.31
C LEU A 173 -13.58 -4.10 -16.68
N GLU A 174 -13.71 -5.27 -16.06
CA GLU A 174 -14.97 -5.72 -15.46
C GLU A 174 -15.36 -4.92 -14.22
N THR A 175 -14.39 -4.45 -13.43
CA THR A 175 -14.64 -3.66 -12.23
C THR A 175 -14.68 -2.15 -12.52
N GLY A 176 -14.22 -1.70 -13.69
CA GLY A 176 -14.07 -0.29 -14.04
C GLY A 176 -12.82 0.37 -13.46
N GLY A 177 -11.88 -0.43 -12.89
CA GLY A 177 -10.62 0.07 -12.30
C GLY A 177 -10.80 0.68 -10.91
N PHE A 178 -9.90 1.58 -10.54
CA PHE A 178 -9.84 2.24 -9.23
C PHE A 178 -10.90 3.36 -9.12
N ASP A 179 -11.48 3.56 -7.93
CA ASP A 179 -12.41 4.67 -7.69
C ASP A 179 -11.62 5.98 -7.47
N GLU A 180 -11.63 6.85 -8.47
CA GLU A 180 -10.90 8.13 -8.50
C GLU A 180 -11.37 9.15 -7.46
N ARG A 181 -12.56 8.95 -6.86
CA ARG A 181 -13.12 9.82 -5.82
C ARG A 181 -12.45 9.61 -4.46
N LEU A 182 -11.82 8.44 -4.25
CA LEU A 182 -11.11 8.12 -3.02
C LEU A 182 -9.80 8.90 -2.92
N ILE A 183 -9.54 9.46 -1.73
CA ILE A 183 -8.25 10.09 -1.44
C ILE A 183 -7.23 9.09 -0.86
N ALA A 184 -7.69 7.93 -0.39
CA ALA A 184 -6.91 6.80 0.09
C ALA A 184 -7.79 5.56 0.22
N GLY A 185 -7.19 4.37 0.11
CA GLY A 185 -7.88 3.09 0.25
C GLY A 185 -8.51 2.61 -1.06
N GLU A 186 -8.03 3.12 -2.18
CA GLU A 186 -8.44 2.75 -3.53
C GLU A 186 -8.11 1.28 -3.86
N GLU A 187 -6.98 0.76 -3.38
CA GLU A 187 -6.61 -0.64 -3.59
C GLU A 187 -7.51 -1.60 -2.79
N PRO A 188 -7.70 -1.43 -1.47
CA PRO A 188 -8.65 -2.25 -0.72
C PRO A 188 -10.08 -2.18 -1.25
N GLU A 189 -10.51 -1.01 -1.73
CA GLU A 189 -11.82 -0.82 -2.33
C GLU A 189 -11.96 -1.63 -3.64
N LEU A 190 -10.99 -1.53 -4.54
CA LEU A 190 -10.96 -2.31 -5.77
C LEU A 190 -10.89 -3.81 -5.47
N CYS A 191 -10.01 -4.23 -4.55
CA CYS A 191 -9.87 -5.63 -4.15
C CYS A 191 -11.18 -6.21 -3.60
N HIS A 192 -11.99 -5.41 -2.89
CA HIS A 192 -13.32 -5.85 -2.45
C HIS A 192 -14.24 -6.13 -3.64
N ARG A 193 -14.27 -5.25 -4.66
CA ARG A 193 -15.07 -5.47 -5.90
C ARG A 193 -14.57 -6.65 -6.70
N ILE A 194 -13.25 -6.90 -6.73
CA ILE A 194 -12.65 -8.09 -7.36
C ILE A 194 -13.10 -9.36 -6.65
N ARG A 195 -13.06 -9.40 -5.31
CA ARG A 195 -13.50 -10.56 -4.53
C ARG A 195 -15.00 -10.84 -4.65
N ALA A 196 -15.83 -9.80 -4.77
CA ALA A 196 -17.26 -9.95 -5.05
C ALA A 196 -17.56 -10.62 -6.42
N ARG A 197 -16.54 -10.78 -7.27
CA ARG A 197 -16.58 -11.54 -8.53
C ARG A 197 -15.94 -12.94 -8.39
N GLU A 198 -15.79 -13.41 -7.17
CA GLU A 198 -15.17 -14.70 -6.84
C GLU A 198 -13.70 -14.82 -7.29
N CYS A 199 -13.04 -13.68 -7.51
CA CYS A 199 -11.64 -13.63 -7.90
C CYS A 199 -10.72 -13.42 -6.68
N GLY A 200 -9.64 -14.22 -6.60
CA GLY A 200 -8.67 -14.17 -5.50
C GLY A 200 -7.63 -13.05 -5.65
N ILE A 201 -7.17 -12.57 -4.50
CA ILE A 201 -5.97 -11.72 -4.36
C ILE A 201 -4.92 -12.56 -3.66
N LEU A 202 -3.81 -12.86 -4.31
CA LEU A 202 -2.78 -13.77 -3.80
C LEU A 202 -1.52 -13.01 -3.37
N HIS A 203 -1.10 -13.20 -2.12
CA HIS A 203 0.22 -12.83 -1.65
C HIS A 203 1.17 -14.02 -1.77
N ILE A 204 2.19 -13.90 -2.60
CA ILE A 204 3.21 -14.94 -2.77
C ILE A 204 4.38 -14.73 -1.81
N ASP A 205 5.01 -15.84 -1.37
CA ASP A 205 6.20 -15.81 -0.52
C ASP A 205 7.46 -15.51 -1.36
N PHE A 206 7.50 -14.30 -1.93
CA PHE A 206 8.58 -13.88 -2.82
C PHE A 206 8.83 -12.36 -2.69
N PRO A 207 10.09 -11.89 -2.73
CA PRO A 207 10.41 -10.47 -2.75
C PRO A 207 9.76 -9.76 -3.96
N MET A 208 9.08 -8.64 -3.71
CA MET A 208 8.45 -7.85 -4.77
C MET A 208 9.13 -6.49 -4.93
N THR A 209 9.04 -5.64 -3.92
CA THR A 209 9.57 -4.28 -4.01
C THR A 209 10.28 -3.85 -2.73
N GLY A 210 11.36 -3.09 -2.92
CA GLY A 210 11.91 -2.20 -1.90
C GLY A 210 11.24 -0.84 -2.05
N HIS A 211 10.79 -0.23 -0.96
CA HIS A 211 10.09 1.05 -0.96
C HIS A 211 10.85 2.10 -0.16
N ASP A 212 10.98 3.31 -0.68
CA ASP A 212 11.60 4.45 0.02
C ASP A 212 10.52 5.37 0.59
N LEU A 213 10.15 5.13 1.85
CA LEU A 213 9.11 5.90 2.57
C LEU A 213 9.48 7.36 2.81
N GLN A 214 10.73 7.63 3.11
CA GLN A 214 11.23 8.95 3.52
C GLN A 214 10.42 9.62 4.65
N ILE A 215 9.90 8.85 5.59
CA ILE A 215 9.21 9.38 6.78
C ILE A 215 10.25 9.57 7.88
N THR A 216 10.75 10.79 8.01
CA THR A 216 11.77 11.14 9.00
C THR A 216 11.24 12.04 10.12
N ARG A 217 10.03 12.60 9.98
CA ARG A 217 9.42 13.52 10.91
C ARG A 217 8.12 12.98 11.49
N TRP A 218 7.87 13.31 12.76
CA TRP A 218 6.62 12.98 13.45
C TRP A 218 5.37 13.46 12.68
N SER A 219 5.42 14.66 12.09
CA SER A 219 4.29 15.20 11.35
C SER A 219 3.91 14.37 10.12
N GLN A 220 4.89 13.80 9.41
CA GLN A 220 4.66 12.93 8.26
C GLN A 220 4.01 11.61 8.71
N TYR A 221 4.57 10.98 9.75
CA TYR A 221 4.02 9.78 10.37
C TYR A 221 2.56 10.00 10.83
N TRP A 222 2.30 11.10 11.53
CA TRP A 222 0.98 11.46 12.02
C TRP A 222 -0.04 11.67 10.90
N LYS A 223 0.32 12.44 9.87
CA LYS A 223 -0.52 12.69 8.69
C LYS A 223 -0.83 11.40 7.92
N ARG A 224 0.17 10.49 7.80
CA ARG A 224 -0.03 9.18 7.16
C ARG A 224 -1.09 8.36 7.91
N ALA A 225 -1.03 8.32 9.23
CA ALA A 225 -2.00 7.62 10.05
C ALA A 225 -3.40 8.29 10.02
N ILE A 226 -3.50 9.62 9.95
CA ILE A 226 -4.78 10.34 9.69
C ILE A 226 -5.35 9.92 8.33
N ARG A 227 -4.52 9.85 7.28
CA ARG A 227 -4.96 9.40 5.95
C ARG A 227 -5.50 7.97 5.99
N ALA A 228 -4.83 7.05 6.68
CA ALA A 228 -5.32 5.69 6.88
C ALA A 228 -6.67 5.66 7.62
N GLY A 229 -6.82 6.46 8.68
CA GLY A 229 -8.10 6.60 9.39
C GLY A 229 -9.24 7.08 8.50
N HIS A 230 -8.97 8.06 7.64
CA HIS A 230 -9.93 8.54 6.65
C HIS A 230 -10.35 7.40 5.70
N ALA A 231 -9.39 6.63 5.18
CA ALA A 231 -9.65 5.49 4.30
C ALA A 231 -10.54 4.43 4.97
N TYR A 232 -10.24 4.06 6.24
CA TYR A 232 -11.10 3.14 7.00
C TYR A 232 -12.54 3.62 7.10
N ALA A 233 -12.77 4.92 7.34
CA ALA A 233 -14.10 5.47 7.44
C ALA A 233 -14.82 5.49 6.09
N GLU A 234 -14.15 5.99 5.04
CA GLU A 234 -14.75 6.17 3.72
C GLU A 234 -15.05 4.83 3.04
N VAL A 235 -14.10 3.91 3.02
CA VAL A 235 -14.29 2.59 2.39
C VAL A 235 -15.33 1.76 3.15
N SER A 236 -15.28 1.74 4.49
CA SER A 236 -16.30 1.01 5.27
C SER A 236 -17.72 1.56 5.10
N GLU A 237 -17.87 2.87 4.89
CA GLU A 237 -19.18 3.48 4.63
C GLU A 237 -19.76 3.03 3.29
N ARG A 238 -18.92 2.88 2.25
CA ARG A 238 -19.34 2.42 0.92
C ARG A 238 -19.90 1.01 0.93
N PHE A 239 -19.28 0.13 1.71
CA PHE A 239 -19.63 -1.30 1.77
C PHE A 239 -20.42 -1.69 3.02
N ARG A 240 -20.89 -0.73 3.82
CA ARG A 240 -21.60 -1.02 5.06
C ARG A 240 -22.84 -1.87 4.88
N ASN A 241 -23.57 -1.67 3.77
CA ASN A 241 -24.81 -2.34 3.44
C ASN A 241 -24.64 -3.40 2.34
N SER A 242 -23.40 -3.77 1.97
CA SER A 242 -23.13 -4.86 1.04
C SER A 242 -23.31 -6.21 1.73
N GLU A 243 -23.44 -7.28 0.95
CA GLU A 243 -23.48 -8.66 1.47
C GLU A 243 -22.20 -9.04 2.24
N ASP A 244 -21.05 -8.49 1.83
CA ASP A 244 -19.75 -8.61 2.53
C ASP A 244 -19.31 -7.23 3.05
N PRO A 245 -19.75 -6.79 4.27
CA PRO A 245 -19.37 -5.51 4.82
C PRO A 245 -17.86 -5.42 5.06
N PHE A 246 -17.20 -4.55 4.31
CA PHE A 246 -15.75 -4.44 4.35
C PHE A 246 -15.27 -3.32 5.27
N TRP A 247 -14.25 -3.60 6.10
CA TRP A 247 -13.66 -2.70 7.09
C TRP A 247 -14.62 -2.13 8.16
N THR A 248 -15.85 -2.58 8.23
CA THR A 248 -16.83 -2.07 9.22
C THR A 248 -16.40 -2.39 10.65
N SER A 249 -15.91 -3.60 10.90
CA SER A 249 -15.36 -4.01 12.21
C SER A 249 -14.07 -3.28 12.55
N ASP A 250 -13.20 -3.06 11.55
CA ASP A 250 -11.94 -2.33 11.71
C ASP A 250 -12.20 -0.86 12.06
N ARG A 251 -13.10 -0.20 11.35
CA ARG A 251 -13.55 1.15 11.65
C ARG A 251 -14.06 1.26 13.09
N ARG A 252 -14.97 0.36 13.52
CA ARG A 252 -15.50 0.37 14.89
C ARG A 252 -14.39 0.16 15.91
N ARG A 253 -13.51 -0.81 15.68
CA ARG A 253 -12.37 -1.10 16.55
C ARG A 253 -11.42 0.09 16.67
N ASN A 254 -11.11 0.76 15.57
CA ASN A 254 -10.24 1.92 15.55
C ASN A 254 -10.88 3.12 16.29
N LEU A 255 -12.18 3.38 16.08
CA LEU A 255 -12.92 4.40 16.83
C LEU A 255 -12.86 4.11 18.34
N MET A 256 -13.17 2.89 18.75
CA MET A 256 -13.14 2.49 20.16
C MET A 256 -11.74 2.62 20.77
N ARG A 257 -10.71 2.10 20.10
CA ARG A 257 -9.33 2.15 20.61
C ARG A 257 -8.80 3.56 20.70
N GLY A 258 -9.00 4.38 19.67
CA GLY A 258 -8.55 5.77 19.66
C GLY A 258 -9.26 6.62 20.71
N SER A 259 -10.59 6.48 20.88
CA SER A 259 -11.34 7.17 21.94
C SER A 259 -10.93 6.70 23.33
N CYS A 260 -10.74 5.39 23.56
CA CYS A 260 -10.28 4.87 24.85
C CYS A 260 -8.90 5.45 25.25
N TRP A 261 -7.94 5.53 24.30
CA TRP A 261 -6.63 6.12 24.56
C TRP A 261 -6.73 7.60 24.90
N LEU A 262 -7.55 8.38 24.21
CA LEU A 262 -7.73 9.80 24.48
C LEU A 262 -8.45 10.03 25.81
N ILE A 263 -9.54 9.31 26.08
CA ILE A 263 -10.32 9.45 27.31
C ILE A 263 -9.47 9.03 28.52
N SER A 264 -8.78 7.87 28.46
CA SER A 264 -7.94 7.41 29.56
C SER A 264 -6.80 8.37 29.88
N LEU A 265 -6.15 8.95 28.84
CA LEU A 265 -5.12 9.97 29.03
C LEU A 265 -5.69 11.24 29.67
N ALA A 266 -6.83 11.74 29.17
CA ALA A 266 -7.50 12.91 29.73
C ALA A 266 -7.91 12.67 31.20
N THR A 267 -8.46 11.50 31.51
CA THR A 267 -8.80 11.11 32.89
C THR A 267 -7.56 11.06 33.78
N ALA A 268 -6.45 10.47 33.31
CA ALA A 268 -5.21 10.41 34.07
C ALA A 268 -4.65 11.81 34.36
N ILE A 269 -4.72 12.74 33.38
CA ILE A 269 -4.28 14.15 33.55
C ILE A 269 -5.17 14.86 34.61
N VAL A 270 -6.49 14.72 34.52
CA VAL A 270 -7.41 15.37 35.51
C VAL A 270 -7.18 14.79 36.91
N ALA A 271 -6.94 13.52 37.03
CA ALA A 271 -6.71 12.82 38.29
C ALA A 271 -5.38 13.24 38.98
N ILE A 272 -4.47 13.90 38.28
CA ILE A 272 -3.23 14.44 38.86
C ILE A 272 -3.57 15.43 40.04
N ALA A 273 -4.65 16.19 39.91
CA ALA A 273 -5.08 17.14 40.94
C ALA A 273 -5.44 16.45 42.27
N LEU A 274 -5.88 15.19 42.24
CA LEU A 274 -6.29 14.44 43.43
C LEU A 274 -5.22 13.45 43.93
N PHE A 275 -4.45 12.86 43.02
CA PHE A 275 -3.57 11.71 43.29
C PHE A 275 -2.11 11.97 42.91
N GLY A 276 -1.73 13.20 42.59
CA GLY A 276 -0.38 13.52 42.11
C GLY A 276 -0.06 12.81 40.79
N LEU A 277 1.20 12.43 40.58
CA LEU A 277 1.66 11.83 39.33
C LEU A 277 1.30 10.34 39.18
N VAL A 278 0.68 9.69 40.18
CA VAL A 278 0.36 8.28 40.17
C VAL A 278 -0.52 7.87 38.98
N PRO A 279 -1.63 8.58 38.64
CA PRO A 279 -2.47 8.19 37.50
C PRO A 279 -1.75 8.20 36.17
N ILE A 280 -0.89 9.19 35.94
CA ILE A 280 -0.13 9.26 34.68
C ILE A 280 0.95 8.17 34.60
N ALA A 281 1.60 7.85 35.72
CA ALA A 281 2.54 6.74 35.81
C ALA A 281 1.85 5.40 35.49
N LEU A 282 0.66 5.15 36.05
CA LEU A 282 -0.16 3.97 35.77
C LEU A 282 -0.56 3.91 34.28
N TRP A 283 -0.91 5.04 33.69
CA TRP A 283 -1.22 5.11 32.26
C TRP A 283 -0.04 4.71 31.37
N PHE A 284 1.17 5.20 31.69
CA PHE A 284 2.40 4.80 30.97
C PHE A 284 2.73 3.31 31.20
N CYS A 285 2.55 2.80 32.43
CA CYS A 285 2.72 1.37 32.72
C CYS A 285 1.75 0.52 31.89
N LEU A 286 0.47 0.91 31.78
CA LEU A 286 -0.52 0.23 30.95
C LEU A 286 -0.10 0.25 29.46
N LEU A 287 0.31 1.41 28.94
CA LEU A 287 0.81 1.55 27.57
C LEU A 287 1.99 0.61 27.32
N LEU A 288 2.95 0.57 28.24
CA LEU A 288 4.11 -0.34 28.14
C LEU A 288 3.72 -1.81 28.14
N LEU A 289 2.87 -2.23 29.06
CA LEU A 289 2.39 -3.62 29.15
C LEU A 289 1.66 -4.06 27.87
N LEU A 290 0.78 -3.20 27.35
CA LEU A 290 0.07 -3.48 26.11
C LEU A 290 1.02 -3.47 24.89
N SER A 291 2.03 -2.61 24.90
CA SER A 291 3.08 -2.58 23.86
C SER A 291 3.95 -3.83 23.88
N LEU A 292 4.35 -4.31 25.06
CA LEU A 292 5.08 -5.58 25.22
C LEU A 292 4.23 -6.78 24.72
N ARG A 293 2.95 -6.81 25.05
CA ARG A 293 2.03 -7.82 24.51
C ARG A 293 1.92 -7.76 22.99
N SER A 294 1.85 -6.56 22.40
CA SER A 294 1.78 -6.36 20.95
C SER A 294 3.10 -6.77 20.27
N ALA A 295 4.23 -6.42 20.86
CA ALA A 295 5.56 -6.86 20.41
C ALA A 295 5.68 -8.39 20.42
N TRP A 296 5.25 -9.03 21.50
CA TRP A 296 5.22 -10.49 21.60
C TRP A 296 4.37 -11.15 20.51
N LYS A 297 3.19 -10.60 20.22
CA LYS A 297 2.33 -11.08 19.14
C LYS A 297 2.95 -10.86 17.75
N ALA A 298 3.74 -9.81 17.58
CA ALA A 298 4.40 -9.47 16.31
C ALA A 298 5.72 -10.22 16.07
N ARG A 299 6.20 -11.09 17.01
CA ARG A 299 7.51 -11.75 16.89
C ARG A 299 7.69 -12.59 15.61
N TRP A 300 6.59 -13.08 15.03
CA TRP A 300 6.60 -13.80 13.76
C TRP A 300 7.07 -12.96 12.57
N LYS A 301 7.06 -11.63 12.68
CA LYS A 301 7.58 -10.68 11.67
C LYS A 301 9.12 -10.64 11.62
N GLN A 302 9.80 -11.43 12.46
CA GLN A 302 11.26 -11.67 12.43
C GLN A 302 12.09 -10.37 12.44
N SER A 303 11.94 -9.56 13.48
CA SER A 303 12.70 -8.34 13.68
C SER A 303 13.42 -8.33 15.03
N THR A 304 14.30 -7.35 15.27
CA THR A 304 15.00 -7.23 16.55
C THR A 304 14.04 -6.95 17.71
N PRO A 305 14.33 -7.39 18.94
CA PRO A 305 13.48 -7.13 20.11
C PRO A 305 13.16 -5.65 20.30
N GLY A 306 14.13 -4.76 20.08
CA GLY A 306 13.95 -3.31 20.16
C GLY A 306 12.97 -2.80 19.10
N THR A 307 13.07 -3.27 17.86
CA THR A 307 12.13 -2.91 16.77
C THR A 307 10.74 -3.45 17.06
N LEU A 308 10.61 -4.67 17.57
CA LEU A 308 9.31 -5.25 17.95
C LEU A 308 8.66 -4.47 19.09
N LEU A 309 9.43 -3.98 20.08
CA LEU A 309 8.91 -3.11 21.14
C LEU A 309 8.42 -1.77 20.57
N LEU A 310 9.22 -1.13 19.71
CA LEU A 310 8.82 0.09 19.01
C LEU A 310 7.55 -0.12 18.18
N TYR A 311 7.44 -1.27 17.49
CA TYR A 311 6.23 -1.66 16.76
C TYR A 311 5.04 -1.87 17.70
N GLY A 312 5.25 -2.45 18.87
CA GLY A 312 4.25 -2.55 19.93
C GLY A 312 3.72 -1.17 20.36
N ILE A 313 4.61 -0.21 20.61
CA ILE A 313 4.24 1.18 20.94
C ILE A 313 3.51 1.83 19.76
N HIS A 314 4.04 1.70 18.53
CA HIS A 314 3.42 2.18 17.31
C HIS A 314 1.98 1.68 17.16
N SER A 315 1.72 0.38 17.39
CA SER A 315 0.40 -0.23 17.22
C SER A 315 -0.70 0.39 18.11
N HIS A 316 -0.30 1.04 19.20
CA HIS A 316 -1.20 1.77 20.11
C HIS A 316 -1.24 3.26 19.81
N LEU A 317 -0.10 3.91 19.61
CA LEU A 317 -0.03 5.36 19.38
C LEU A 317 -0.72 5.77 18.07
N GLN A 318 -0.58 4.99 17.00
CA GLN A 318 -1.23 5.30 15.72
C GLN A 318 -2.77 5.26 15.79
N GLN A 319 -3.37 4.64 16.82
CA GLN A 319 -4.82 4.62 16.98
C GLN A 319 -5.42 6.02 17.17
N ILE A 320 -4.66 6.95 17.77
CA ILE A 320 -5.11 8.34 17.96
C ILE A 320 -5.26 9.07 16.62
N PRO A 321 -4.22 9.20 15.77
CA PRO A 321 -4.37 9.84 14.47
C PRO A 321 -5.31 9.08 13.52
N ILE A 322 -5.39 7.74 13.59
CA ILE A 322 -6.40 6.98 12.85
C ILE A 322 -7.82 7.39 13.27
N PHE A 323 -8.10 7.48 14.58
CA PHE A 323 -9.36 7.98 15.11
C PHE A 323 -9.66 9.40 14.60
N MET A 324 -8.67 10.32 14.66
CA MET A 324 -8.81 11.68 14.15
C MET A 324 -9.14 11.70 12.64
N GLY A 325 -8.54 10.80 11.86
CA GLY A 325 -8.83 10.64 10.43
C GLY A 325 -10.27 10.23 10.17
N GLN A 326 -10.80 9.29 10.96
CA GLN A 326 -12.20 8.86 10.87
C GLN A 326 -13.15 10.01 11.25
N LEU A 327 -12.87 10.75 12.33
CA LEU A 327 -13.66 11.94 12.70
C LEU A 327 -13.62 13.02 11.61
N ARG A 328 -12.44 13.23 10.99
CA ARG A 328 -12.30 14.19 9.90
C ARG A 328 -13.22 13.83 8.71
N TYR A 329 -13.30 12.54 8.36
CA TYR A 329 -14.22 12.06 7.33
C TYR A 329 -15.68 12.36 7.70
N GLU A 330 -16.12 11.98 8.90
CA GLU A 330 -17.51 12.20 9.37
C GLU A 330 -17.91 13.68 9.40
N LEU A 331 -17.03 14.54 9.91
CA LEU A 331 -17.27 15.98 9.95
C LEU A 331 -17.30 16.60 8.55
N GLY A 332 -16.43 16.13 7.65
CA GLY A 332 -16.41 16.56 6.26
C GLY A 332 -17.70 16.19 5.54
N LYS A 333 -18.19 14.95 5.71
CA LYS A 333 -19.43 14.45 5.18
C LYS A 333 -20.63 15.27 5.65
N LYS A 334 -20.75 15.52 6.96
CA LYS A 334 -21.82 16.37 7.55
C LYS A 334 -21.83 17.78 6.97
N ARG A 335 -20.66 18.35 6.68
CA ARG A 335 -20.50 19.70 6.14
C ARG A 335 -20.62 19.76 4.61
N ARG A 336 -20.88 18.64 3.92
CA ARG A 336 -20.91 18.52 2.45
C ARG A 336 -19.65 19.10 1.78
N LYS A 337 -18.50 19.06 2.47
CA LYS A 337 -17.23 19.56 1.92
C LYS A 337 -16.54 18.49 1.12
N THR A 338 -16.03 18.86 -0.06
CA THR A 338 -15.12 18.02 -0.83
C THR A 338 -13.88 17.71 0.02
N GLN A 339 -13.57 16.43 0.20
CA GLN A 339 -12.43 16.01 1.00
C GLN A 339 -11.13 16.39 0.30
N LYS A 340 -10.24 17.08 1.03
CA LYS A 340 -8.92 17.45 0.51
C LYS A 340 -7.94 16.28 0.68
N LEU A 341 -7.05 16.12 -0.29
CA LEU A 341 -5.95 15.16 -0.21
C LEU A 341 -5.13 15.40 1.08
N ILE A 342 -4.77 14.33 1.77
CA ILE A 342 -3.91 14.37 2.97
C ILE A 342 -2.50 13.99 2.52
N GLU A 343 -1.71 14.99 2.14
CA GLU A 343 -0.31 14.80 1.77
C GLU A 343 0.56 14.68 3.02
N TYR A 344 1.39 13.65 3.08
CA TYR A 344 2.35 13.41 4.15
C TYR A 344 3.81 13.42 3.65
N LYS A 345 4.03 13.18 2.35
CA LYS A 345 5.33 13.39 1.71
C LYS A 345 5.52 14.91 1.51
N GLU A 346 6.66 15.43 1.92
CA GLU A 346 6.96 16.85 1.71
C GLU A 346 7.35 17.06 0.25
N ARG A 347 6.90 18.19 -0.32
CA ARG A 347 7.50 18.70 -1.55
C ARG A 347 8.95 19.06 -1.20
N ARG A 348 9.93 18.47 -1.85
CA ARG A 348 11.28 19.05 -1.82
C ARG A 348 11.16 20.41 -2.50
N ALA A 349 11.41 21.48 -1.74
CA ALA A 349 11.83 22.73 -2.32
C ALA A 349 13.30 22.49 -2.70
N ASP A 350 13.58 22.41 -4.00
CA ASP A 350 14.93 22.49 -4.52
C ASP A 350 15.50 23.91 -4.30
#